data_342f7020f3f302998ae748f95c691f7e
#
_entry.id   342f7020f3f302998ae748f95c691f7e
#
_cell.length_a   1.000
_cell.length_b   1.000
_cell.length_c   1.000
_cell.angle_alpha   90.00
_cell.angle_beta   90.00
_cell.angle_gamma   90.00
#
_symmetry.space_group_name_H-M   'P 1'
#
loop_
_entity.id
_entity.type
_entity.pdbx_description
1 polymer ?
#
loop_
_entity_poly.entity_id
_entity_poly.type
_entity_poly.pdbx_seq_one_letter_code
_entity_poly.pdbx_strand_id
1 'polypeptide(L)'
;ESNKNLIIIGVTGSFGKTSTKNYLASILAEKYNVLVTPGNYNTLLGVIRTIREQLRPYHQVFIVEMGAKQSNDIKEICDLVHPTIGIVTAVGEMHLETFKTVENIQNTKFELINSLPANGLGVINNDSQYIHSYKSITSPCKLIRYAVENEGDYKAGDVKWSNIHPKQWRAIQ
;
A
#
# COMPACT_ATOMS: atom_id res chain seq x y z
N GLU A 1 2.33 -21.50 15.34
CA GLU A 1 1.11 -20.86 15.86
C GLU A 1 0.94 -19.54 15.11
N SER A 2 -0.12 -19.42 14.32
CA SER A 2 -0.45 -18.15 13.64
C SER A 2 -0.78 -17.11 14.69
N ASN A 3 -0.15 -15.95 14.63
CA ASN A 3 -0.50 -14.82 15.49
C ASN A 3 -1.90 -14.32 15.10
N LYS A 4 -2.93 -14.84 15.77
CA LYS A 4 -4.36 -14.59 15.44
C LYS A 4 -4.78 -13.12 15.47
N ASN A 5 -3.92 -12.24 15.97
CA ASN A 5 -4.18 -10.81 16.14
C ASN A 5 -3.28 -9.92 15.28
N LEU A 6 -2.50 -10.48 14.36
CA LEU A 6 -1.62 -9.69 13.49
C LEU A 6 -2.45 -8.96 12.43
N ILE A 7 -2.41 -7.63 12.47
CA ILE A 7 -3.00 -6.78 11.43
C ILE A 7 -2.01 -6.67 10.27
N ILE A 8 -2.43 -7.04 9.08
CA ILE A 8 -1.59 -6.95 7.89
C ILE A 8 -2.10 -5.84 6.98
N ILE A 9 -1.20 -4.89 6.68
CA ILE A 9 -1.47 -3.72 5.84
C ILE A 9 -0.64 -3.83 4.57
N GLY A 10 -1.29 -4.03 3.43
CA GLY A 10 -0.65 -3.97 2.12
C GLY A 10 -0.55 -2.52 1.62
N VAL A 11 0.58 -2.15 1.04
CA VAL A 11 0.77 -0.82 0.42
C VAL A 11 1.31 -1.01 -0.99
N THR A 12 0.56 -0.55 -1.99
CA THR A 12 0.98 -0.58 -3.39
C THR A 12 0.76 0.75 -4.10
N GLY A 13 1.23 0.85 -5.33
CA GLY A 13 1.11 2.02 -6.19
C GLY A 13 2.29 2.13 -7.15
N SER A 14 2.18 3.01 -8.13
CA SER A 14 3.30 3.36 -8.99
C SER A 14 4.31 4.24 -8.24
N PHE A 15 3.82 5.20 -7.46
CA PHE A 15 4.60 6.17 -6.68
C PHE A 15 4.15 6.18 -5.21
N GLY A 16 5.02 6.64 -4.30
CA GLY A 16 4.68 6.92 -2.91
C GLY A 16 4.57 5.71 -1.97
N LYS A 17 4.76 4.47 -2.43
CA LYS A 17 4.68 3.25 -1.60
C LYS A 17 5.59 3.31 -0.37
N THR A 18 6.88 3.51 -0.59
CA THR A 18 7.90 3.49 0.48
C THR A 18 7.70 4.63 1.47
N SER A 19 7.37 5.83 0.98
CA SER A 19 7.06 6.97 1.85
C SER A 19 5.83 6.70 2.72
N THR A 20 4.74 6.23 2.11
CA THR A 20 3.51 5.87 2.84
C THR A 20 3.77 4.78 3.88
N LYS A 21 4.50 3.72 3.51
CA LYS A 21 4.92 2.66 4.43
C LYS A 21 5.66 3.21 5.64
N ASN A 22 6.65 4.08 5.42
CA ASN A 22 7.50 4.62 6.48
C ASN A 22 6.72 5.58 7.40
N TYR A 23 5.91 6.48 6.85
CA TYR A 23 5.06 7.37 7.66
C TYR A 23 4.06 6.60 8.49
N LEU A 24 3.38 5.63 7.87
CA LEU A 24 2.42 4.78 8.56
C LEU A 24 3.08 3.98 9.68
N ALA A 25 4.27 3.43 9.44
CA ALA A 25 5.04 2.72 10.44
C ALA A 25 5.40 3.61 11.63
N SER A 26 5.87 4.84 11.38
CA SER A 26 6.23 5.79 12.42
C SER A 26 5.01 6.16 13.30
N ILE A 27 3.85 6.41 12.68
CA ILE A 27 2.63 6.74 13.41
C ILE A 27 2.14 5.55 14.24
N LEU A 28 2.12 4.35 13.66
CA LEU A 28 1.62 3.16 14.34
C LEU A 28 2.57 2.65 15.43
N ALA A 29 3.87 2.90 15.30
CA ALA A 29 4.88 2.49 16.28
C ALA A 29 4.72 3.18 17.65
N GLU A 30 4.00 4.30 17.71
CA GLU A 30 3.65 4.96 18.99
C GLU A 30 2.77 4.08 19.89
N LYS A 31 2.08 3.10 19.29
CA LYS A 31 1.12 2.26 20.04
C LYS A 31 1.30 0.75 19.82
N TYR A 32 1.86 0.34 18.70
CA TYR A 32 1.94 -1.07 18.30
C TYR A 32 3.36 -1.50 18.02
N ASN A 33 3.63 -2.80 18.19
CA ASN A 33 4.86 -3.42 17.70
C ASN A 33 4.71 -3.65 16.19
N VAL A 34 5.35 -2.79 15.39
CA VAL A 34 5.23 -2.75 13.93
C VAL A 34 6.42 -3.42 13.27
N LEU A 35 6.16 -4.32 12.33
CA LEU A 35 7.12 -4.81 11.37
C LEU A 35 6.82 -4.17 10.01
N VAL A 36 7.86 -3.83 9.25
CA VAL A 36 7.75 -3.37 7.85
C VAL A 36 8.65 -4.21 6.95
N THR A 37 8.28 -4.37 5.68
CA THR A 37 9.22 -4.88 4.68
C THR A 37 10.40 -3.92 4.54
N PRO A 38 11.67 -4.37 4.76
CA PRO A 38 12.82 -3.48 4.75
C PRO A 38 13.15 -2.99 3.33
N GLY A 39 13.59 -1.74 3.21
CA GLY A 39 14.04 -1.18 1.95
C GLY A 39 13.02 -1.39 0.81
N ASN A 40 13.49 -2.02 -0.26
CA ASN A 40 12.74 -2.37 -1.46
C ASN A 40 12.32 -3.85 -1.52
N TYR A 41 12.23 -4.56 -0.39
CA TYR A 41 11.78 -5.96 -0.32
C TYR A 41 10.27 -6.06 -0.59
N ASN A 42 9.86 -5.64 -1.80
CA ASN A 42 8.47 -5.50 -2.22
C ASN A 42 8.03 -6.56 -3.24
N THR A 43 8.85 -7.61 -3.43
CA THR A 43 8.53 -8.80 -4.24
C THR A 43 8.12 -9.95 -3.33
N LEU A 44 7.49 -11.00 -3.91
CA LEU A 44 7.10 -12.20 -3.16
C LEU A 44 8.27 -12.78 -2.34
N LEU A 45 9.44 -12.95 -2.96
CA LEU A 45 10.63 -13.48 -2.26
C LEU A 45 11.13 -12.53 -1.16
N GLY A 46 11.07 -11.21 -1.38
CA GLY A 46 11.44 -10.22 -0.37
C GLY A 46 10.50 -10.27 0.84
N VAL A 47 9.20 -10.44 0.61
CA VAL A 47 8.21 -10.59 1.68
C VAL A 47 8.41 -11.92 2.44
N ILE A 48 8.61 -13.03 1.73
CA ILE A 48 8.92 -14.34 2.35
C ILE A 48 10.15 -14.21 3.26
N ARG A 49 11.21 -13.58 2.75
CA ARG A 49 12.43 -13.36 3.51
C ARG A 49 12.17 -12.54 4.77
N THR A 50 11.43 -11.44 4.65
CA THR A 50 11.07 -10.59 5.80
C THR A 50 10.31 -11.41 6.87
N ILE A 51 9.34 -12.21 6.45
CA ILE A 51 8.56 -13.06 7.37
C ILE A 51 9.49 -14.04 8.09
N ARG A 52 10.34 -14.76 7.37
CA ARG A 52 11.22 -15.78 7.95
C ARG A 52 12.28 -15.21 8.87
N GLU A 53 12.87 -14.07 8.52
CA GLU A 53 14.00 -13.50 9.26
C GLU A 53 13.55 -12.57 10.40
N GLN A 54 12.44 -11.85 10.24
CA GLN A 54 12.11 -10.72 11.11
C GLN A 54 10.76 -10.83 11.83
N LEU A 55 9.76 -11.53 11.27
CA LEU A 55 8.46 -11.63 11.93
C LEU A 55 8.57 -12.41 13.23
N ARG A 56 8.01 -11.87 14.31
CA ARG A 56 8.03 -12.45 15.66
C ARG A 56 6.62 -12.44 16.26
N PRO A 57 6.31 -13.31 17.23
CA PRO A 57 5.00 -13.40 17.85
C PRO A 57 4.51 -12.11 18.54
N TYR A 58 5.42 -11.22 18.92
CA TYR A 58 5.07 -9.96 19.55
C TYR A 58 4.66 -8.85 18.57
N HIS A 59 4.89 -9.02 17.26
CA HIS A 59 4.43 -8.04 16.29
C HIS A 59 2.90 -8.03 16.20
N GLN A 60 2.33 -6.83 16.21
CA GLN A 60 0.89 -6.60 16.17
C GLN A 60 0.44 -6.08 14.81
N VAL A 61 1.34 -5.39 14.10
CA VAL A 61 1.10 -4.86 12.75
C VAL A 61 2.26 -5.27 11.84
N PHE A 62 1.93 -5.72 10.64
CA PHE A 62 2.90 -5.95 9.58
C PHE A 62 2.52 -5.14 8.33
N ILE A 63 3.35 -4.17 7.98
CA ILE A 63 3.15 -3.33 6.79
C ILE A 63 3.99 -3.90 5.65
N VAL A 64 3.31 -4.34 4.60
CA VAL A 64 3.92 -5.01 3.44
C VAL A 64 3.88 -4.07 2.25
N GLU A 65 5.05 -3.59 1.81
CA GLU A 65 5.17 -2.91 0.53
C GLU A 65 5.08 -3.95 -0.60
N MET A 66 4.19 -3.74 -1.56
CA MET A 66 3.92 -4.65 -2.67
C MET A 66 4.27 -3.99 -4.00
N GLY A 67 5.35 -4.45 -4.62
CA GLY A 67 5.76 -4.09 -5.98
C GLY A 67 5.20 -5.08 -6.99
N ALA A 68 5.13 -4.65 -8.26
CA ALA A 68 4.77 -5.53 -9.36
C ALA A 68 5.52 -5.12 -10.63
N LYS A 69 5.93 -6.12 -11.40
CA LYS A 69 6.48 -6.01 -12.75
C LYS A 69 5.52 -6.58 -13.78
N GLN A 70 4.60 -7.44 -13.36
CA GLN A 70 3.59 -8.09 -14.20
C GLN A 70 2.29 -8.32 -13.41
N SER A 71 1.23 -8.70 -14.12
CA SER A 71 -0.05 -9.08 -13.51
C SER A 71 0.13 -10.29 -12.60
N ASN A 72 -0.66 -10.33 -11.54
CA ASN A 72 -0.66 -11.30 -10.45
C ASN A 72 0.50 -11.21 -9.44
N ASP A 73 1.52 -10.38 -9.64
CA ASP A 73 2.61 -10.23 -8.67
C ASP A 73 2.09 -9.78 -7.29
N ILE A 74 1.12 -8.84 -7.26
CA ILE A 74 0.52 -8.36 -6.01
C ILE A 74 -0.44 -9.41 -5.44
N LYS A 75 -1.19 -10.07 -6.30
CA LYS A 75 -2.09 -11.14 -5.88
C LYS A 75 -1.34 -12.28 -5.17
N GLU A 76 -0.20 -12.71 -5.70
CA GLU A 76 0.65 -13.73 -5.07
C GLU A 76 1.11 -13.32 -3.67
N ILE A 77 1.49 -12.04 -3.49
CA ILE A 77 1.84 -11.51 -2.17
C ILE A 77 0.60 -11.51 -1.25
N CYS A 78 -0.56 -11.09 -1.76
CA CYS A 78 -1.80 -11.11 -0.99
C CYS A 78 -2.21 -12.53 -0.57
N ASP A 79 -2.07 -13.51 -1.45
CA ASP A 79 -2.35 -14.92 -1.17
C ASP A 79 -1.41 -15.49 -0.10
N LEU A 80 -0.18 -14.95 0.02
CA LEU A 80 0.76 -15.32 1.06
C LEU A 80 0.42 -14.70 2.41
N VAL A 81 0.15 -13.38 2.43
CA VAL A 81 0.08 -12.61 3.69
C VAL A 81 -1.34 -12.33 4.17
N HIS A 82 -2.35 -12.47 3.32
CA HIS A 82 -3.77 -12.23 3.61
C HIS A 82 -4.02 -10.86 4.25
N PRO A 83 -3.79 -9.74 3.54
CA PRO A 83 -3.96 -8.40 4.10
C PRO A 83 -5.44 -8.14 4.46
N THR A 84 -5.66 -7.45 5.57
CA THR A 84 -6.99 -6.97 5.98
C THR A 84 -7.18 -5.48 5.68
N ILE A 85 -6.07 -4.76 5.46
CA ILE A 85 -6.07 -3.36 5.04
C ILE A 85 -5.21 -3.24 3.79
N GLY A 86 -5.70 -2.54 2.78
CA GLY A 86 -4.97 -2.29 1.53
C GLY A 86 -4.94 -0.80 1.18
N ILE A 87 -3.77 -0.29 0.83
CA ILE A 87 -3.57 1.11 0.45
C ILE A 87 -3.04 1.17 -0.98
N VAL A 88 -3.75 1.87 -1.87
CA VAL A 88 -3.27 2.20 -3.22
C VAL A 88 -2.94 3.69 -3.29
N THR A 89 -1.65 4.00 -3.35
CA THR A 89 -1.16 5.38 -3.22
C THR A 89 -1.33 6.21 -4.49
N ALA A 90 -0.90 5.68 -5.61
CA ALA A 90 -1.05 6.31 -6.92
C ALA A 90 -0.90 5.26 -8.03
N VAL A 91 -1.53 5.50 -9.16
CA VAL A 91 -1.33 4.73 -10.39
C VAL A 91 -0.83 5.68 -11.47
N GLY A 92 0.20 5.29 -12.18
CA GLY A 92 0.80 6.08 -13.27
C GLY A 92 1.48 5.16 -14.29
N GLU A 93 1.93 5.73 -15.38
CA GLU A 93 2.48 5.05 -16.56
C GLU A 93 3.91 4.49 -16.32
N MET A 94 4.09 3.77 -15.22
CA MET A 94 5.35 3.10 -14.92
C MET A 94 5.38 1.69 -15.48
N HIS A 95 6.53 1.28 -16.00
CA HIS A 95 6.74 -0.08 -16.55
C HIS A 95 5.79 -0.44 -17.71
N LEU A 96 5.43 0.54 -18.55
CA LEU A 96 4.58 0.32 -19.74
C LEU A 96 5.14 -0.76 -20.68
N GLU A 97 6.47 -0.89 -20.77
CA GLU A 97 7.14 -1.94 -21.55
C GLU A 97 6.67 -3.34 -21.13
N THR A 98 6.49 -3.54 -19.82
CA THR A 98 6.07 -4.83 -19.24
C THR A 98 4.55 -4.98 -19.21
N PHE A 99 3.85 -3.95 -18.73
CA PHE A 99 2.38 -3.98 -18.58
C PHE A 99 1.62 -3.73 -19.88
N LYS A 100 2.25 -3.14 -20.89
CA LYS A 100 1.71 -2.80 -22.22
C LYS A 100 0.64 -1.71 -22.20
N THR A 101 -0.25 -1.68 -21.21
CA THR A 101 -1.34 -0.70 -21.08
C THR A 101 -1.46 -0.17 -19.65
N VAL A 102 -2.00 1.04 -19.51
CA VAL A 102 -2.32 1.63 -18.20
C VAL A 102 -3.40 0.82 -17.48
N GLU A 103 -4.35 0.25 -18.23
CA GLU A 103 -5.38 -0.61 -17.66
C GLU A 103 -4.79 -1.84 -16.96
N ASN A 104 -3.77 -2.47 -17.54
CA ASN A 104 -3.06 -3.58 -16.91
C ASN A 104 -2.34 -3.14 -15.62
N ILE A 105 -1.79 -1.91 -15.60
CA ILE A 105 -1.19 -1.34 -14.39
C ILE A 105 -2.27 -1.12 -13.33
N GLN A 106 -3.41 -0.53 -13.70
CA GLN A 106 -4.54 -0.34 -12.80
C GLN A 106 -5.00 -1.69 -12.22
N ASN A 107 -5.32 -2.65 -13.08
CA ASN A 107 -5.77 -3.98 -12.66
C ASN A 107 -4.80 -4.62 -11.68
N THR A 108 -3.49 -4.58 -11.98
CA THR A 108 -2.46 -5.14 -11.09
C THR A 108 -2.39 -4.43 -9.73
N LYS A 109 -2.48 -3.09 -9.70
CA LYS A 109 -2.46 -2.38 -8.40
C LYS A 109 -3.72 -2.65 -7.58
N PHE A 110 -4.86 -2.81 -8.26
CA PHE A 110 -6.13 -3.13 -7.61
C PHE A 110 -6.28 -4.61 -7.20
N GLU A 111 -5.35 -5.49 -7.59
CA GLU A 111 -5.25 -6.85 -7.04
C GLU A 111 -5.22 -6.82 -5.50
N LEU A 112 -4.54 -5.83 -4.90
CA LEU A 112 -4.52 -5.66 -3.45
C LEU A 112 -5.94 -5.42 -2.90
N ILE A 113 -6.67 -4.47 -3.45
CA ILE A 113 -8.04 -4.15 -2.99
C ILE A 113 -8.97 -5.34 -3.23
N ASN A 114 -8.87 -5.97 -4.40
CA ASN A 114 -9.71 -7.11 -4.78
C ASN A 114 -9.41 -8.38 -3.96
N SER A 115 -8.25 -8.45 -3.29
CA SER A 115 -7.89 -9.56 -2.39
C SER A 115 -8.34 -9.34 -0.94
N LEU A 116 -8.88 -8.18 -0.60
CA LEU A 116 -9.31 -7.89 0.79
C LEU A 116 -10.59 -8.66 1.14
N PRO A 117 -10.71 -9.15 2.39
CA PRO A 117 -11.93 -9.80 2.86
C PRO A 117 -13.08 -8.79 3.00
N ALA A 118 -14.32 -9.28 3.15
CA ALA A 118 -15.51 -8.44 3.29
C ALA A 118 -15.45 -7.47 4.48
N ASN A 119 -14.79 -7.85 5.57
CA ASN A 119 -14.53 -7.00 6.74
C ASN A 119 -13.23 -6.20 6.64
N GLY A 120 -12.59 -6.22 5.48
CA GLY A 120 -11.36 -5.47 5.20
C GLY A 120 -11.60 -3.98 4.91
N LEU A 121 -10.50 -3.25 4.81
CA LEU A 121 -10.51 -1.82 4.54
C LEU A 121 -9.57 -1.49 3.37
N GLY A 122 -10.14 -0.98 2.28
CA GLY A 122 -9.39 -0.40 1.16
C GLY A 122 -9.27 1.11 1.32
N VAL A 123 -8.07 1.65 1.17
CA VAL A 123 -7.78 3.08 1.21
C VAL A 123 -7.17 3.49 -0.12
N ILE A 124 -7.80 4.41 -0.84
CA ILE A 124 -7.39 4.78 -2.19
C ILE A 124 -7.30 6.30 -2.37
N ASN A 125 -6.30 6.74 -3.13
CA ASN A 125 -6.08 8.14 -3.43
C ASN A 125 -7.00 8.63 -4.57
N ASN A 126 -7.99 9.45 -4.23
CA ASN A 126 -8.95 9.96 -5.21
C ASN A 126 -8.42 11.11 -6.10
N ASP A 127 -7.24 11.66 -5.78
CA ASP A 127 -6.56 12.65 -6.64
C ASP A 127 -5.78 11.97 -7.78
N SER A 128 -5.53 10.68 -7.70
CA SER A 128 -4.92 9.94 -8.80
C SER A 128 -5.95 9.63 -9.87
N GLN A 129 -5.80 10.25 -11.05
CA GLN A 129 -6.73 10.12 -12.18
C GLN A 129 -7.05 8.65 -12.51
N TYR A 130 -6.03 7.79 -12.55
CA TYR A 130 -6.19 6.37 -12.87
C TYR A 130 -6.83 5.56 -11.74
N ILE A 131 -6.78 6.03 -10.49
CA ILE A 131 -7.52 5.43 -9.37
C ILE A 131 -8.97 5.88 -9.42
N HIS A 132 -9.21 7.18 -9.63
CA HIS A 132 -10.56 7.75 -9.72
C HIS A 132 -11.38 7.11 -10.85
N SER A 133 -10.76 6.86 -12.00
CA SER A 133 -11.41 6.26 -13.17
C SER A 133 -11.65 4.75 -13.07
N TYR A 134 -10.98 4.05 -12.14
CA TYR A 134 -11.06 2.60 -12.04
C TYR A 134 -12.41 2.13 -11.50
N LYS A 135 -13.09 1.24 -12.23
CA LYS A 135 -14.46 0.76 -11.91
C LYS A 135 -14.55 -0.74 -11.58
N SER A 136 -13.47 -1.50 -11.83
CA SER A 136 -13.49 -2.97 -11.73
C SER A 136 -13.11 -3.47 -10.33
N ILE A 137 -13.58 -2.79 -9.27
CA ILE A 137 -13.41 -3.25 -7.89
C ILE A 137 -14.43 -4.35 -7.63
N THR A 138 -13.95 -5.54 -7.27
CA THR A 138 -14.79 -6.73 -7.02
C THR A 138 -14.90 -7.11 -5.56
N SER A 139 -13.97 -6.64 -4.72
CA SER A 139 -14.02 -6.93 -3.28
C SER A 139 -15.19 -6.21 -2.62
N PRO A 140 -15.93 -6.87 -1.70
CA PRO A 140 -16.97 -6.27 -0.89
C PRO A 140 -16.42 -5.46 0.31
N CYS A 141 -15.12 -5.24 0.40
CA CYS A 141 -14.51 -4.50 1.50
C CYS A 141 -15.01 -3.06 1.57
N LYS A 142 -14.92 -2.45 2.75
CA LYS A 142 -15.15 -1.02 2.90
C LYS A 142 -14.06 -0.24 2.16
N LEU A 143 -14.46 0.74 1.34
CA LEU A 143 -13.53 1.66 0.68
C LEU A 143 -13.55 3.02 1.35
N ILE A 144 -12.38 3.58 1.55
CA ILE A 144 -12.15 4.97 1.95
C ILE A 144 -11.36 5.66 0.85
N ARG A 145 -11.89 6.78 0.38
CA ARG A 145 -11.21 7.67 -0.58
C ARG A 145 -10.66 8.88 0.15
N TYR A 146 -9.36 9.11 0.04
CA TYR A 146 -8.74 10.34 0.52
C TYR A 146 -8.34 11.24 -0.65
N ALA A 147 -8.37 12.53 -0.43
CA ALA A 147 -8.04 13.53 -1.44
C ALA A 147 -7.49 14.83 -0.81
N VAL A 148 -6.80 15.61 -1.60
CA VAL A 148 -6.44 17.01 -1.30
C VAL A 148 -7.24 17.94 -2.23
N GLU A 149 -7.30 17.61 -3.51
CA GLU A 149 -7.95 18.43 -4.56
C GLU A 149 -9.37 17.96 -4.84
N ASN A 150 -9.56 16.67 -5.08
CA ASN A 150 -10.86 16.08 -5.40
C ASN A 150 -11.73 15.84 -4.15
N GLU A 151 -12.98 15.42 -4.37
CA GLU A 151 -13.86 14.98 -3.29
C GLU A 151 -13.42 13.60 -2.78
N GLY A 152 -13.62 13.34 -1.48
CA GLY A 152 -13.28 12.07 -0.83
C GLY A 152 -13.93 11.96 0.54
N ASP A 153 -13.91 10.76 1.11
CA ASP A 153 -14.40 10.53 2.48
C ASP A 153 -13.56 11.30 3.51
N TYR A 154 -12.28 11.49 3.19
CA TYR A 154 -11.35 12.34 3.94
C TYR A 154 -10.67 13.29 2.96
N LYS A 155 -10.84 14.59 3.21
CA LYS A 155 -10.23 15.65 2.41
C LYS A 155 -9.29 16.47 3.28
N ALA A 156 -8.04 16.60 2.89
CA ALA A 156 -7.11 17.50 3.54
C ALA A 156 -7.43 18.94 3.08
N GLY A 157 -7.83 19.79 4.03
CA GLY A 157 -7.98 21.24 3.80
C GLY A 157 -6.71 22.00 4.17
N ASP A 158 -6.55 23.19 3.59
CA ASP A 158 -5.47 24.14 3.93
C ASP A 158 -4.05 23.55 3.93
N VAL A 159 -3.76 22.63 3.00
CA VAL A 159 -2.43 22.09 2.82
C VAL A 159 -1.50 23.21 2.35
N LYS A 160 -0.81 23.82 3.29
CA LYS A 160 0.25 24.79 3.00
C LYS A 160 1.56 24.03 2.91
N TRP A 161 2.22 24.11 1.74
CA TRP A 161 3.62 23.74 1.63
C TRP A 161 4.42 24.67 2.55
N SER A 162 4.67 24.25 3.78
CA SER A 162 5.68 24.90 4.59
C SER A 162 7.01 24.76 3.85
N ASN A 163 7.83 25.82 3.88
CA ASN A 163 9.17 25.82 3.28
C ASN A 163 10.08 24.79 4.00
N ILE A 164 9.79 23.51 3.83
CA ILE A 164 10.67 22.43 4.28
C ILE A 164 11.86 22.49 3.33
N HIS A 165 12.99 22.92 3.88
CA HIS A 165 14.22 23.08 3.13
C HIS A 165 14.60 21.73 2.46
N PRO A 166 14.98 21.70 1.15
CA PRO A 166 15.26 20.44 0.44
C PRO A 166 16.25 19.49 1.13
N LYS A 167 17.10 20.00 2.02
CA LYS A 167 18.01 19.18 2.83
C LYS A 167 17.30 18.32 3.89
N GLN A 168 16.11 18.66 4.31
CA GLN A 168 15.33 17.87 5.29
C GLN A 168 14.65 16.65 4.65
N TRP A 169 14.42 16.65 3.33
CA TRP A 169 13.92 15.50 2.59
C TRP A 169 14.92 14.33 2.52
N ARG A 170 16.22 14.62 2.58
CA ARG A 170 17.28 13.58 2.55
C ARG A 170 17.45 12.85 3.88
N ALA A 171 16.92 13.38 4.96
CA ALA A 171 16.97 12.73 6.29
C ALA A 171 15.83 11.74 6.51
N ILE A 172 14.87 11.65 5.55
CA ILE A 172 13.68 10.80 5.64
C ILE A 172 13.74 9.65 4.59
N GLN A 173 14.79 9.60 3.78
CA GLN A 173 15.12 8.48 2.88
C GLN A 173 16.14 7.57 3.57
#